data_a49401891cf3c02b6f957f1223e3af44
#
_entry.id   a49401891cf3c02b6f957f1223e3af44
#
_cell.length_a   1.000
_cell.length_b   1.000
_cell.length_c   1.000
_cell.angle_alpha   90.00
_cell.angle_beta   90.00
_cell.angle_gamma   90.00
#
_symmetry.space_group_name_H-M   'P 1'
#
loop_
_entity.id
_entity.type
_entity.pdbx_description
1 polymer ?
#
loop_
_entity_poly.entity_id
_entity_poly.type
_entity_poly.pdbx_seq_one_letter_code
_entity_poly.pdbx_strand_id
1 'polypeptide(L)'
;MKVLVLGCGSSVGSPVVGRDYSNVDEKNWRTRSSVYVSTNNKNILIDTGPDFRYQAIKYDIRNIDFVLYTHSHADHTHGIDDLRIYSYSRPDRIKCFGNSYTIRDIKQNFSYIFNPKNTSGRPRLNMQIVNGNFIEQQIEVVPLPVLHKDWEILGYRIGDFAYITDCSLIPDETIKKMKDLDLLILDALRFSKHDAHLSVDQAVEVSKTVKAKKTVLTHMGSDLDYHELVKVLPDGVQPGYDGLLLEL
;
A
#
# COMPACT_ATOMS: atom_id res chain seq x y z
N MET A 1 0.49 -6.61 16.52
CA MET A 1 0.35 -5.59 15.45
C MET A 1 -1.02 -5.77 14.80
N LYS A 2 -1.66 -4.68 14.35
CA LYS A 2 -2.90 -4.75 13.55
C LYS A 2 -2.63 -4.16 12.18
N VAL A 3 -3.07 -4.86 11.14
CA VAL A 3 -2.94 -4.42 9.75
C VAL A 3 -4.33 -4.42 9.13
N LEU A 4 -4.81 -3.25 8.72
CA LEU A 4 -6.10 -3.07 8.06
C LEU A 4 -5.87 -2.79 6.58
N VAL A 5 -6.41 -3.63 5.72
CA VAL A 5 -6.45 -3.38 4.27
C VAL A 5 -7.51 -2.31 4.00
N LEU A 6 -7.10 -1.10 3.67
CA LEU A 6 -8.02 -0.01 3.35
C LEU A 6 -8.61 -0.18 1.95
N GLY A 7 -7.78 -0.63 1.02
CA GLY A 7 -8.12 -0.97 -0.34
C GLY A 7 -7.15 -2.00 -0.91
N CYS A 8 -7.61 -2.83 -1.84
CA CYS A 8 -6.81 -3.87 -2.48
C CYS A 8 -7.05 -3.98 -4.00
N GLY A 9 -7.70 -2.99 -4.60
CA GLY A 9 -7.91 -2.90 -6.04
C GLY A 9 -6.73 -2.28 -6.77
N SER A 10 -6.64 -2.57 -8.05
CA SER A 10 -5.66 -1.98 -8.98
C SER A 10 -5.94 -0.49 -9.23
N SER A 11 -5.13 0.13 -10.09
CA SER A 11 -5.21 1.57 -10.42
C SER A 11 -6.59 2.04 -10.87
N VAL A 12 -7.39 1.18 -11.48
CA VAL A 12 -8.76 1.49 -11.91
C VAL A 12 -9.82 1.15 -10.85
N GLY A 13 -9.44 0.45 -9.79
CA GLY A 13 -10.36 -0.08 -8.79
C GLY A 13 -11.25 -1.21 -9.33
N SER A 14 -12.17 -1.68 -8.50
CA SER A 14 -13.22 -2.63 -8.90
C SER A 14 -14.51 -2.26 -8.16
N PRO A 15 -15.67 -2.18 -8.82
CA PRO A 15 -15.89 -2.29 -10.28
C PRO A 15 -15.21 -1.17 -11.08
N VAL A 16 -14.98 -1.44 -12.37
CA VAL A 16 -14.37 -0.46 -13.26
C VAL A 16 -15.42 0.54 -13.76
N VAL A 17 -15.09 1.82 -13.72
CA VAL A 17 -15.97 2.91 -14.23
C VAL A 17 -16.42 2.62 -15.66
N GLY A 18 -17.72 2.82 -15.92
CA GLY A 18 -18.31 2.61 -17.24
C GLY A 18 -18.68 1.16 -17.58
N ARG A 19 -18.53 0.22 -16.65
CA ARG A 19 -19.02 -1.17 -16.79
C ARG A 19 -20.25 -1.40 -15.94
N ASP A 20 -20.99 -2.47 -16.23
CA ASP A 20 -22.09 -2.92 -15.37
C ASP A 20 -21.53 -3.48 -14.04
N TYR A 21 -22.09 -3.02 -12.93
CA TYR A 21 -21.72 -3.41 -11.58
C TYR A 21 -22.93 -3.73 -10.69
N SER A 22 -24.09 -3.96 -11.29
CA SER A 22 -25.35 -4.19 -10.57
C SER A 22 -25.36 -5.43 -9.66
N ASN A 23 -24.51 -6.42 -9.94
CA ASN A 23 -24.43 -7.68 -9.21
C ASN A 23 -23.02 -8.01 -8.71
N VAL A 24 -22.19 -7.00 -8.46
CA VAL A 24 -20.83 -7.23 -7.95
C VAL A 24 -20.88 -7.50 -6.46
N ASP A 25 -20.32 -8.64 -6.03
CA ASP A 25 -20.19 -9.01 -4.62
C ASP A 25 -19.37 -7.95 -3.84
N GLU A 26 -19.73 -7.72 -2.57
CA GLU A 26 -19.09 -6.69 -1.74
C GLU A 26 -17.57 -6.87 -1.65
N LYS A 27 -17.06 -8.10 -1.60
CA LYS A 27 -15.62 -8.38 -1.56
C LYS A 27 -14.90 -8.11 -2.89
N ASN A 28 -15.63 -7.90 -3.97
CA ASN A 28 -15.15 -7.47 -5.26
C ASN A 28 -15.25 -5.95 -5.47
N TRP A 29 -15.83 -5.21 -4.50
CA TRP A 29 -15.75 -3.76 -4.44
C TRP A 29 -14.43 -3.37 -3.78
N ARG A 30 -13.43 -3.07 -4.60
CA ARG A 30 -12.05 -2.81 -4.18
C ARG A 30 -11.64 -1.39 -4.57
N THR A 31 -11.40 -0.56 -3.57
CA THR A 31 -10.76 0.75 -3.73
C THR A 31 -9.26 0.58 -3.95
N ARG A 32 -8.55 1.65 -4.36
CA ARG A 32 -7.11 1.60 -4.68
C ARG A 32 -6.31 1.14 -3.47
N SER A 33 -5.24 0.42 -3.77
CA SER A 33 -4.43 -0.26 -2.76
C SER A 33 -3.83 0.69 -1.73
N SER A 34 -4.12 0.42 -0.46
CA SER A 34 -3.55 1.10 0.70
C SER A 34 -3.74 0.24 1.94
N VAL A 35 -2.85 0.37 2.91
CA VAL A 35 -2.96 -0.31 4.20
C VAL A 35 -2.68 0.63 5.36
N TYR A 36 -3.33 0.34 6.50
CA TYR A 36 -3.14 1.06 7.75
C TYR A 36 -2.64 0.10 8.82
N VAL A 37 -1.48 0.42 9.39
CA VAL A 37 -0.78 -0.42 10.37
C VAL A 37 -0.79 0.24 11.73
N SER A 38 -1.30 -0.48 12.75
CA SER A 38 -1.25 -0.03 14.14
C SER A 38 -0.32 -0.94 14.93
N THR A 39 0.75 -0.38 15.49
CA THR A 39 1.74 -1.09 16.30
C THR A 39 2.39 -0.14 17.30
N ASN A 40 2.69 -0.60 18.53
CA ASN A 40 3.35 0.20 19.57
C ASN A 40 2.66 1.56 19.82
N ASN A 41 1.34 1.62 19.82
CA ASN A 41 0.53 2.83 19.90
C ASN A 41 0.82 3.88 18.81
N LYS A 42 1.31 3.45 17.66
CA LYS A 42 1.55 4.26 16.46
C LYS A 42 0.73 3.75 15.29
N ASN A 43 0.38 4.67 14.42
CA ASN A 43 -0.46 4.43 13.26
C ASN A 43 0.26 4.89 12.00
N ILE A 44 0.50 3.95 11.11
CA ILE A 44 1.27 4.12 9.89
C ILE A 44 0.31 3.94 8.72
N LEU A 45 0.30 4.88 7.81
CA LEU A 45 -0.42 4.75 6.54
C LEU A 45 0.58 4.42 5.43
N ILE A 46 0.28 3.42 4.61
CA ILE A 46 1.04 3.14 3.40
C ILE A 46 0.17 3.50 2.21
N ASP A 47 0.62 4.49 1.45
CA ASP A 47 -0.04 5.14 0.32
C ASP A 47 -1.32 5.92 0.65
N THR A 48 -1.56 6.99 -0.11
CA THR A 48 -2.74 7.84 -0.05
C THR A 48 -3.36 7.94 -1.45
N GLY A 49 -3.98 6.86 -1.91
CA GLY A 49 -4.67 6.87 -3.20
C GLY A 49 -5.88 7.82 -3.23
N PRO A 50 -6.52 8.00 -4.39
CA PRO A 50 -7.67 8.91 -4.54
C PRO A 50 -8.86 8.54 -3.67
N ASP A 51 -8.95 7.28 -3.24
CA ASP A 51 -10.02 6.78 -2.35
C ASP A 51 -9.73 7.02 -0.86
N PHE A 52 -8.56 7.56 -0.50
CA PHE A 52 -8.11 7.67 0.89
C PHE A 52 -9.15 8.37 1.79
N ARG A 53 -9.78 9.46 1.34
CA ARG A 53 -10.84 10.12 2.12
C ARG A 53 -12.00 9.18 2.45
N TYR A 54 -12.48 8.42 1.46
CA TYR A 54 -13.54 7.45 1.65
C TYR A 54 -13.12 6.34 2.61
N GLN A 55 -11.93 5.77 2.41
CA GLN A 55 -11.34 4.72 3.25
C GLN A 55 -11.20 5.19 4.70
N ALA A 56 -10.67 6.39 4.91
CA ALA A 56 -10.46 6.96 6.24
C ALA A 56 -11.78 7.16 7.02
N ILE A 57 -12.84 7.60 6.34
CA ILE A 57 -14.17 7.76 6.95
C ILE A 57 -14.81 6.39 7.23
N LYS A 58 -14.78 5.49 6.24
CA LYS A 58 -15.41 4.15 6.34
C LYS A 58 -14.82 3.33 7.49
N TYR A 59 -13.51 3.42 7.70
CA TYR A 59 -12.79 2.63 8.70
C TYR A 59 -12.40 3.41 9.94
N ASP A 60 -12.96 4.60 10.15
CA ASP A 60 -12.75 5.45 11.32
C ASP A 60 -11.27 5.72 11.64
N ILE A 61 -10.46 6.04 10.63
CA ILE A 61 -9.05 6.37 10.81
C ILE A 61 -8.94 7.74 11.47
N ARG A 62 -8.59 7.78 12.75
CA ARG A 62 -8.56 9.00 13.58
C ARG A 62 -7.19 9.64 13.70
N ASN A 63 -6.12 8.88 13.49
CA ASN A 63 -4.75 9.36 13.63
C ASN A 63 -3.82 8.72 12.61
N ILE A 64 -2.83 9.48 12.14
CA ILE A 64 -1.74 9.01 11.28
C ILE A 64 -0.47 9.62 11.84
N ASP A 65 0.44 8.79 12.34
CA ASP A 65 1.71 9.23 12.90
C ASP A 65 2.72 9.57 11.80
N PHE A 66 2.81 8.71 10.79
CA PHE A 66 3.61 8.96 9.59
C PHE A 66 3.08 8.16 8.39
N VAL A 67 3.56 8.52 7.19
CA VAL A 67 3.14 7.91 5.92
C VAL A 67 4.34 7.32 5.21
N LEU A 68 4.17 6.14 4.62
CA LEU A 68 5.11 5.48 3.73
C LEU A 68 4.54 5.50 2.31
N TYR A 69 5.27 6.03 1.34
CA TYR A 69 4.89 5.99 -0.06
C TYR A 69 5.69 4.94 -0.80
N THR A 70 4.99 4.02 -1.47
CA THR A 70 5.62 2.98 -2.29
C THR A 70 6.20 3.59 -3.56
N HIS A 71 5.41 4.37 -4.28
CA HIS A 71 5.79 5.07 -5.49
C HIS A 71 4.85 6.25 -5.81
N SER A 72 5.08 6.94 -6.93
CA SER A 72 4.44 8.23 -7.24
C SER A 72 3.21 8.15 -8.14
N HIS A 73 2.72 6.96 -8.53
CA HIS A 73 1.52 6.84 -9.35
C HIS A 73 0.28 7.44 -8.66
N ALA A 74 -0.68 7.85 -9.49
CA ALA A 74 -1.87 8.57 -9.04
C ALA A 74 -2.71 7.77 -8.04
N ASP A 75 -2.87 6.49 -8.27
CA ASP A 75 -3.62 5.57 -7.39
C ASP A 75 -2.99 5.35 -6.02
N HIS A 76 -1.72 5.75 -5.83
CA HIS A 76 -1.01 5.71 -4.54
C HIS A 76 -0.82 7.08 -3.89
N THR A 77 -1.03 8.18 -4.61
CA THR A 77 -0.66 9.51 -4.10
C THR A 77 -1.76 10.57 -4.16
N HIS A 78 -2.79 10.44 -4.98
CA HIS A 78 -3.72 11.55 -5.28
C HIS A 78 -4.70 11.89 -4.16
N GLY A 79 -4.74 11.14 -3.05
CA GLY A 79 -5.43 11.50 -1.81
C GLY A 79 -4.56 12.24 -0.79
N ILE A 80 -3.32 12.62 -1.14
CA ILE A 80 -2.37 13.28 -0.24
C ILE A 80 -2.93 14.55 0.42
N ASP A 81 -3.83 15.27 -0.25
CA ASP A 81 -4.42 16.51 0.30
C ASP A 81 -5.30 16.23 1.53
N ASP A 82 -5.91 15.05 1.64
CA ASP A 82 -6.74 14.66 2.79
C ASP A 82 -5.92 14.46 4.08
N LEU A 83 -4.60 14.34 3.99
CA LEU A 83 -3.71 14.40 5.16
C LEU A 83 -3.77 15.75 5.88
N ARG A 84 -4.35 16.77 5.26
CA ARG A 84 -4.51 18.12 5.83
C ARG A 84 -5.17 18.09 7.18
N ILE A 85 -6.26 17.35 7.35
CA ILE A 85 -7.02 17.28 8.58
C ILE A 85 -6.18 16.69 9.72
N TYR A 86 -5.45 15.63 9.46
CA TYR A 86 -4.54 15.00 10.43
C TYR A 86 -3.35 15.91 10.80
N SER A 87 -2.91 16.77 9.87
CA SER A 87 -1.79 17.68 10.09
C SER A 87 -2.15 18.92 10.91
N TYR A 88 -3.43 19.32 10.94
CA TYR A 88 -3.88 20.51 11.68
C TYR A 88 -3.99 20.26 13.19
N SER A 89 -4.32 19.05 13.59
CA SER A 89 -4.50 18.67 14.99
C SER A 89 -3.18 18.43 15.76
N ARG A 90 -2.02 18.65 15.11
CA ARG A 90 -0.71 18.37 15.68
C ARG A 90 0.26 19.53 15.47
N PRO A 91 1.22 19.75 16.41
CA PRO A 91 2.21 20.81 16.27
C PRO A 91 3.20 20.54 15.12
N ASP A 92 3.59 19.28 14.94
CA ASP A 92 4.58 18.86 13.96
C ASP A 92 3.97 18.53 12.61
N ARG A 93 4.81 18.57 11.58
CA ARG A 93 4.45 18.10 10.24
C ARG A 93 4.38 16.57 10.20
N ILE A 94 3.43 16.01 9.45
CA ILE A 94 3.41 14.58 9.20
C ILE A 94 4.63 14.21 8.35
N LYS A 95 5.48 13.32 8.84
CA LYS A 95 6.59 12.78 8.07
C LYS A 95 6.07 11.80 7.03
N CYS A 96 6.55 11.94 5.81
CA CYS A 96 6.21 11.08 4.67
C CYS A 96 7.51 10.58 4.06
N PHE A 97 7.64 9.27 3.93
CA PHE A 97 8.85 8.59 3.49
C PHE A 97 8.66 7.96 2.11
N GLY A 98 9.70 7.95 1.29
CA GLY A 98 9.72 7.30 -0.01
C GLY A 98 11.12 7.37 -0.62
N ASN A 99 11.38 6.68 -1.73
CA ASN A 99 12.65 6.83 -2.44
C ASN A 99 12.79 8.23 -3.08
N SER A 100 13.96 8.56 -3.57
CA SER A 100 14.25 9.90 -4.11
C SER A 100 13.36 10.28 -5.30
N TYR A 101 13.02 9.33 -6.16
CA TYR A 101 12.13 9.54 -7.32
C TYR A 101 10.70 9.83 -6.87
N THR A 102 10.16 8.99 -5.99
CA THR A 102 8.82 9.16 -5.42
C THR A 102 8.65 10.52 -4.73
N ILE A 103 9.62 10.91 -3.89
CA ILE A 103 9.57 12.18 -3.16
C ILE A 103 9.67 13.38 -4.11
N ARG A 104 10.52 13.31 -5.14
CA ARG A 104 10.63 14.36 -6.17
C ARG A 104 9.32 14.54 -6.91
N ASP A 105 8.74 13.44 -7.40
CA ASP A 105 7.54 13.47 -8.22
C ASP A 105 6.32 13.94 -7.42
N ILE A 106 6.16 13.48 -6.18
CA ILE A 106 5.12 13.99 -5.27
C ILE A 106 5.27 15.50 -5.07
N LYS A 107 6.49 16.01 -4.82
CA LYS A 107 6.70 17.46 -4.66
C LYS A 107 6.39 18.24 -5.93
N GLN A 108 6.64 17.67 -7.10
CA GLN A 108 6.34 18.29 -8.38
C GLN A 108 4.83 18.30 -8.66
N ASN A 109 4.17 17.13 -8.53
CA ASN A 109 2.74 16.97 -8.84
C ASN A 109 1.86 17.77 -7.87
N PHE A 110 2.26 17.87 -6.61
CA PHE A 110 1.55 18.60 -5.56
C PHE A 110 2.31 19.84 -5.09
N SER A 111 2.90 20.58 -6.04
CA SER A 111 3.76 21.73 -5.76
C SER A 111 3.12 22.79 -4.86
N TYR A 112 1.79 22.94 -4.89
CA TYR A 112 1.06 23.86 -4.02
C TYR A 112 1.20 23.52 -2.52
N ILE A 113 1.37 22.23 -2.16
CA ILE A 113 1.59 21.78 -0.79
C ILE A 113 2.96 22.27 -0.26
N PHE A 114 3.95 22.26 -1.14
CA PHE A 114 5.35 22.53 -0.78
C PHE A 114 5.79 23.96 -1.07
N ASN A 115 4.94 24.77 -1.71
CA ASN A 115 5.25 26.18 -1.97
C ASN A 115 5.29 26.98 -0.66
N PRO A 116 6.43 27.60 -0.29
CA PRO A 116 6.54 28.36 0.95
C PRO A 116 5.63 29.60 1.01
N LYS A 117 5.21 30.11 -0.13
CA LYS A 117 4.27 31.24 -0.21
C LYS A 117 2.83 30.83 0.10
N ASN A 118 2.48 29.55 0.01
CA ASN A 118 1.17 29.05 0.36
C ASN A 118 1.15 28.66 1.84
N THR A 119 0.54 29.47 2.69
CA THR A 119 0.55 29.28 4.16
C THR A 119 -0.73 28.67 4.71
N SER A 120 -1.78 28.52 3.90
CA SER A 120 -3.08 28.01 4.35
C SER A 120 -3.67 26.98 3.37
N GLY A 121 -4.65 26.21 3.84
CA GLY A 121 -5.45 25.33 2.99
C GLY A 121 -4.70 24.11 2.43
N ARG A 122 -3.58 23.71 3.03
CA ARG A 122 -2.75 22.58 2.58
C ARG A 122 -2.30 21.68 3.74
N PRO A 123 -2.02 20.39 3.49
CA PRO A 123 -1.43 19.53 4.51
C PRO A 123 -0.01 19.99 4.91
N ARG A 124 0.30 19.83 6.17
CA ARG A 124 1.62 20.15 6.73
C ARG A 124 2.49 18.90 6.73
N LEU A 125 3.21 18.67 5.63
CA LEU A 125 4.01 17.48 5.39
C LEU A 125 5.51 17.76 5.46
N ASN A 126 6.27 16.72 5.84
CA ASN A 126 7.73 16.71 5.84
C ASN A 126 8.20 15.47 5.07
N MET A 127 8.61 15.66 3.81
CA MET A 127 9.01 14.58 2.90
C MET A 127 10.46 14.17 3.17
N GLN A 128 10.67 12.88 3.45
CA GLN A 128 11.96 12.27 3.80
C GLN A 128 12.35 11.23 2.75
N ILE A 129 13.59 11.29 2.29
CA ILE A 129 14.15 10.30 1.35
C ILE A 129 14.67 9.10 2.15
N VAL A 130 14.24 7.91 1.77
CA VAL A 130 14.67 6.64 2.33
C VAL A 130 15.87 6.11 1.56
N ASN A 131 16.98 5.85 2.26
CA ASN A 131 18.21 5.30 1.70
C ASN A 131 18.62 3.95 2.33
N GLY A 132 17.82 3.42 3.24
CA GLY A 132 18.09 2.17 3.97
C GLY A 132 17.13 2.02 5.14
N ASN A 133 17.37 1.05 6.03
CA ASN A 133 16.57 0.88 7.23
C ASN A 133 16.58 2.17 8.06
N PHE A 134 15.44 2.50 8.64
CA PHE A 134 15.33 3.67 9.51
C PHE A 134 14.37 3.39 10.67
N ILE A 135 14.48 4.23 11.70
CA ILE A 135 13.59 4.20 12.86
C ILE A 135 12.79 5.50 12.90
N GLU A 136 11.47 5.40 12.89
CA GLU A 136 10.58 6.53 13.11
C GLU A 136 9.64 6.24 14.28
N GLN A 137 9.61 7.12 15.27
CA GLN A 137 8.79 6.98 16.47
C GLN A 137 8.92 5.61 17.18
N GLN A 138 10.14 5.08 17.27
CA GLN A 138 10.51 3.78 17.85
C GLN A 138 10.03 2.56 17.03
N ILE A 139 9.63 2.75 15.77
CA ILE A 139 9.31 1.69 14.85
C ILE A 139 10.42 1.57 13.82
N GLU A 140 11.01 0.39 13.73
CA GLU A 140 11.93 0.07 12.64
C GLU A 140 11.15 -0.21 11.37
N VAL A 141 11.54 0.46 10.30
CA VAL A 141 11.01 0.28 8.95
C VAL A 141 12.14 -0.16 8.04
N VAL A 142 11.95 -1.30 7.40
CA VAL A 142 12.89 -1.85 6.41
C VAL A 142 12.32 -1.64 5.01
N PRO A 143 12.91 -0.78 4.19
CA PRO A 143 12.51 -0.63 2.80
C PRO A 143 12.87 -1.89 2.01
N LEU A 144 11.95 -2.29 1.15
CA LEU A 144 12.02 -3.46 0.30
C LEU A 144 12.04 -2.98 -1.17
N PRO A 145 13.20 -2.70 -1.77
CA PRO A 145 13.28 -2.32 -3.18
C PRO A 145 12.73 -3.43 -4.08
N VAL A 146 11.82 -3.07 -4.96
CA VAL A 146 11.24 -3.97 -5.99
C VAL A 146 11.15 -3.23 -7.31
N LEU A 147 10.96 -3.95 -8.41
CA LEU A 147 10.80 -3.34 -9.73
C LEU A 147 9.34 -3.31 -10.14
N HIS A 148 8.88 -2.14 -10.54
CA HIS A 148 7.65 -1.92 -11.26
C HIS A 148 8.01 -1.65 -12.73
N LYS A 149 8.06 -2.71 -13.54
CA LYS A 149 8.69 -2.71 -14.86
C LYS A 149 10.16 -2.26 -14.74
N ASP A 150 10.52 -1.08 -15.26
CA ASP A 150 11.88 -0.54 -15.25
C ASP A 150 12.14 0.41 -14.06
N TRP A 151 11.17 0.63 -13.18
CA TRP A 151 11.28 1.54 -12.04
C TRP A 151 11.53 0.80 -10.74
N GLU A 152 12.51 1.26 -9.98
CA GLU A 152 12.65 0.85 -8.60
C GLU A 152 11.65 1.60 -7.73
N ILE A 153 10.79 0.85 -7.07
CA ILE A 153 9.81 1.32 -6.10
C ILE A 153 10.06 0.64 -4.75
N LEU A 154 9.35 1.05 -3.70
CA LEU A 154 9.53 0.49 -2.38
C LEU A 154 8.30 -0.29 -1.91
N GLY A 155 8.49 -1.53 -1.48
CA GLY A 155 7.69 -2.12 -0.43
C GLY A 155 8.26 -1.77 0.94
N TYR A 156 7.60 -2.23 2.00
CA TYR A 156 8.03 -1.97 3.38
C TYR A 156 7.84 -3.19 4.26
N ARG A 157 8.82 -3.46 5.14
CA ARG A 157 8.70 -4.42 6.24
C ARG A 157 8.68 -3.67 7.57
N ILE A 158 7.75 -4.06 8.45
CA ILE A 158 7.61 -3.57 9.82
C ILE A 158 7.48 -4.80 10.72
N GLY A 159 8.51 -5.13 11.49
CA GLY A 159 8.56 -6.38 12.24
C GLY A 159 8.38 -7.60 11.33
N ASP A 160 7.37 -8.43 11.59
CA ASP A 160 7.07 -9.63 10.80
C ASP A 160 5.95 -9.43 9.77
N PHE A 161 5.61 -8.20 9.48
CA PHE A 161 4.71 -7.78 8.40
C PHE A 161 5.48 -7.18 7.23
N ALA A 162 5.12 -7.54 5.99
CA ALA A 162 5.60 -6.86 4.77
C ALA A 162 4.45 -6.52 3.83
N TYR A 163 4.57 -5.38 3.16
CA TYR A 163 3.66 -4.89 2.14
C TYR A 163 4.42 -4.60 0.86
N ILE A 164 4.01 -5.23 -0.24
CA ILE A 164 4.54 -5.01 -1.59
C ILE A 164 3.37 -4.92 -2.55
N THR A 165 3.27 -3.83 -3.25
CA THR A 165 2.30 -3.58 -4.34
C THR A 165 3.03 -3.23 -5.61
N ASP A 166 2.37 -3.33 -6.76
CA ASP A 166 2.86 -2.85 -8.06
C ASP A 166 4.25 -3.37 -8.44
N CYS A 167 4.50 -4.65 -8.25
CA CYS A 167 5.81 -5.19 -8.58
C CYS A 167 5.75 -6.25 -9.69
N SER A 168 6.69 -6.17 -10.62
CA SER A 168 6.93 -7.19 -11.65
C SER A 168 8.06 -8.13 -11.29
N LEU A 169 8.98 -7.68 -10.42
CA LEU A 169 10.14 -8.45 -9.98
C LEU A 169 10.56 -8.04 -8.57
N ILE A 170 10.85 -9.04 -7.75
CA ILE A 170 11.41 -8.87 -6.42
C ILE A 170 12.86 -9.39 -6.44
N PRO A 171 13.88 -8.53 -6.28
CA PRO A 171 15.28 -8.95 -6.27
C PRO A 171 15.60 -9.92 -5.13
N ASP A 172 16.56 -10.81 -5.32
CA ASP A 172 16.98 -11.80 -4.31
C ASP A 172 17.37 -11.17 -2.96
N GLU A 173 17.99 -9.99 -2.99
CA GLU A 173 18.33 -9.26 -1.76
C GLU A 173 17.08 -8.79 -1.00
N THR A 174 16.01 -8.46 -1.71
CA THR A 174 14.71 -8.13 -1.11
C THR A 174 14.03 -9.39 -0.59
N ILE A 175 14.06 -10.50 -1.33
CA ILE A 175 13.56 -11.81 -0.87
C ILE A 175 14.23 -12.22 0.45
N LYS A 176 15.55 -12.02 0.61
CA LYS A 176 16.27 -12.33 1.86
C LYS A 176 15.73 -11.52 3.05
N LYS A 177 15.35 -10.26 2.83
CA LYS A 177 14.76 -9.37 3.86
C LYS A 177 13.32 -9.75 4.23
N MET A 178 12.65 -10.58 3.42
CA MET A 178 11.24 -10.98 3.60
C MET A 178 11.09 -12.40 4.20
N LYS A 179 12.16 -13.00 4.71
CA LYS A 179 12.07 -14.32 5.31
C LYS A 179 11.27 -14.33 6.62
N ASP A 180 10.57 -15.45 6.85
CA ASP A 180 9.88 -15.76 8.10
C ASP A 180 8.85 -14.72 8.55
N LEU A 181 8.11 -14.17 7.58
CA LEU A 181 7.02 -13.22 7.85
C LEU A 181 5.79 -13.93 8.45
N ASP A 182 5.14 -13.28 9.40
CA ASP A 182 3.81 -13.66 9.85
C ASP A 182 2.75 -13.27 8.82
N LEU A 183 2.93 -12.12 8.18
CA LEU A 183 2.02 -11.61 7.17
C LEU A 183 2.78 -10.96 6.01
N LEU A 184 2.44 -11.38 4.80
CA LEU A 184 2.82 -10.72 3.54
C LEU A 184 1.55 -10.23 2.84
N ILE A 185 1.48 -8.93 2.53
CA ILE A 185 0.50 -8.39 1.57
C ILE A 185 1.25 -8.16 0.26
N LEU A 186 0.81 -8.80 -0.83
CA LEU A 186 1.59 -8.89 -2.06
C LEU A 186 0.74 -8.63 -3.29
N ASP A 187 1.32 -7.88 -4.24
CA ASP A 187 0.78 -7.63 -5.57
C ASP A 187 0.33 -8.90 -6.28
N ALA A 188 -0.85 -8.88 -6.90
CA ALA A 188 -1.36 -9.93 -7.76
C ALA A 188 -2.43 -9.38 -8.71
N LEU A 189 -2.03 -8.80 -9.83
CA LEU A 189 -2.94 -8.05 -10.68
C LEU A 189 -4.00 -8.94 -11.36
N ARG A 190 -3.60 -10.10 -11.90
CA ARG A 190 -4.43 -10.98 -12.72
C ARG A 190 -3.84 -12.40 -12.82
N PHE A 191 -4.58 -13.36 -13.41
CA PHE A 191 -4.05 -14.71 -13.64
C PHE A 191 -2.94 -14.74 -14.68
N SER A 192 -3.12 -14.04 -15.80
CA SER A 192 -2.11 -14.01 -16.87
C SER A 192 -0.93 -13.09 -16.50
N LYS A 193 0.25 -13.37 -17.04
CA LYS A 193 1.46 -12.54 -16.83
C LYS A 193 1.25 -11.10 -17.29
N HIS A 194 1.87 -10.17 -16.57
CA HIS A 194 1.89 -8.75 -16.88
C HIS A 194 3.32 -8.20 -16.78
N ASP A 195 3.66 -7.19 -17.61
CA ASP A 195 5.02 -6.65 -17.66
C ASP A 195 5.39 -5.85 -16.40
N ALA A 196 4.40 -5.28 -15.73
CA ALA A 196 4.60 -4.38 -14.60
C ALA A 196 4.13 -4.94 -13.24
N HIS A 197 3.43 -6.07 -13.22
CA HIS A 197 2.83 -6.65 -12.01
C HIS A 197 3.01 -8.16 -11.96
N LEU A 198 2.96 -8.73 -10.75
CA LEU A 198 2.89 -10.17 -10.57
C LEU A 198 1.53 -10.71 -11.03
N SER A 199 1.54 -11.91 -11.58
CA SER A 199 0.34 -12.73 -11.69
C SER A 199 0.03 -13.43 -10.37
N VAL A 200 -1.18 -13.97 -10.23
CA VAL A 200 -1.58 -14.78 -9.06
C VAL A 200 -0.58 -15.91 -8.81
N ASP A 201 -0.19 -16.67 -9.85
CA ASP A 201 0.75 -17.78 -9.72
C ASP A 201 2.15 -17.30 -9.25
N GLN A 202 2.62 -16.16 -9.78
CA GLN A 202 3.90 -15.58 -9.36
C GLN A 202 3.85 -15.13 -7.89
N ALA A 203 2.75 -14.53 -7.45
CA ALA A 203 2.56 -14.14 -6.05
C ALA A 203 2.56 -15.36 -5.12
N VAL A 204 1.93 -16.46 -5.52
CA VAL A 204 1.96 -17.74 -4.78
C VAL A 204 3.38 -18.28 -4.66
N GLU A 205 4.17 -18.24 -5.72
CA GLU A 205 5.57 -18.71 -5.70
C GLU A 205 6.46 -17.83 -4.81
N VAL A 206 6.26 -16.52 -4.82
CA VAL A 206 6.95 -15.60 -3.88
C VAL A 206 6.57 -15.94 -2.44
N SER A 207 5.29 -16.13 -2.14
CA SER A 207 4.80 -16.52 -0.80
C SER A 207 5.50 -17.78 -0.27
N LYS A 208 5.60 -18.82 -1.10
CA LYS A 208 6.33 -20.06 -0.77
C LYS A 208 7.82 -19.82 -0.53
N THR A 209 8.44 -18.99 -1.38
CA THR A 209 9.88 -18.70 -1.32
C THR A 209 10.27 -17.97 -0.04
N VAL A 210 9.44 -16.99 0.40
CA VAL A 210 9.69 -16.24 1.64
C VAL A 210 9.19 -16.95 2.88
N LYS A 211 8.41 -18.02 2.73
CA LYS A 211 7.79 -18.81 3.81
C LYS A 211 6.92 -17.94 4.72
N ALA A 212 6.14 -17.03 4.14
CA ALA A 212 5.17 -16.26 4.91
C ALA A 212 4.09 -17.18 5.50
N LYS A 213 3.75 -17.01 6.79
CA LYS A 213 2.69 -17.80 7.42
C LYS A 213 1.33 -17.50 6.80
N LYS A 214 1.09 -16.26 6.45
CA LYS A 214 -0.11 -15.81 5.73
C LYS A 214 0.28 -14.83 4.62
N THR A 215 -0.31 -15.01 3.45
CA THR A 215 -0.19 -14.06 2.33
C THR A 215 -1.57 -13.57 1.92
N VAL A 216 -1.72 -12.26 1.76
CA VAL A 216 -2.94 -11.61 1.26
C VAL A 216 -2.61 -10.95 -0.08
N LEU A 217 -3.36 -11.29 -1.11
CA LEU A 217 -3.20 -10.69 -2.43
C LEU A 217 -3.80 -9.28 -2.46
N THR A 218 -3.10 -8.34 -3.07
CA THR A 218 -3.52 -6.93 -3.23
C THR A 218 -3.32 -6.45 -4.66
N HIS A 219 -3.73 -5.24 -4.97
CA HIS A 219 -3.66 -4.61 -6.30
C HIS A 219 -4.37 -5.44 -7.39
N MET A 220 -5.46 -6.08 -6.99
CA MET A 220 -6.20 -7.03 -7.85
C MET A 220 -7.05 -6.30 -8.89
N GLY A 221 -6.96 -6.76 -10.14
CA GLY A 221 -7.82 -6.33 -11.22
C GLY A 221 -9.28 -6.78 -11.04
N SER A 222 -10.19 -6.16 -11.77
CA SER A 222 -11.62 -6.45 -11.70
C SER A 222 -12.02 -7.84 -12.24
N ASP A 223 -11.13 -8.51 -12.95
CA ASP A 223 -11.29 -9.87 -13.49
C ASP A 223 -10.97 -10.97 -12.45
N LEU A 224 -10.45 -10.60 -11.30
CA LEU A 224 -10.20 -11.52 -10.20
C LEU A 224 -11.39 -11.55 -9.23
N ASP A 225 -12.25 -12.57 -9.33
CA ASP A 225 -13.34 -12.77 -8.39
C ASP A 225 -12.84 -13.36 -7.08
N TYR A 226 -13.28 -12.77 -5.95
CA TYR A 226 -12.87 -13.17 -4.60
C TYR A 226 -13.17 -14.66 -4.33
N HIS A 227 -14.38 -15.11 -4.64
CA HIS A 227 -14.82 -16.45 -4.31
C HIS A 227 -14.17 -17.51 -5.22
N GLU A 228 -13.86 -17.15 -6.47
CA GLU A 228 -13.10 -18.02 -7.36
C GLU A 228 -11.64 -18.14 -6.90
N LEU A 229 -11.03 -17.03 -6.49
CA LEU A 229 -9.66 -17.05 -5.93
C LEU A 229 -9.57 -17.95 -4.68
N VAL A 230 -10.53 -17.86 -3.76
CA VAL A 230 -10.55 -18.70 -2.55
C VAL A 230 -10.56 -20.20 -2.88
N LYS A 231 -11.16 -20.60 -4.01
CA LYS A 231 -11.22 -22.03 -4.42
C LYS A 231 -9.89 -22.56 -4.98
N VAL A 232 -9.06 -21.67 -5.56
CA VAL A 232 -7.85 -22.08 -6.29
C VAL A 232 -6.55 -21.75 -5.58
N LEU A 233 -6.57 -20.83 -4.60
CA LEU A 233 -5.38 -20.46 -3.86
C LEU A 233 -5.00 -21.56 -2.85
N PRO A 234 -3.70 -21.82 -2.65
CA PRO A 234 -3.22 -22.77 -1.67
C PRO A 234 -3.43 -22.27 -0.23
N ASP A 235 -3.36 -23.19 0.72
CA ASP A 235 -3.40 -22.86 2.15
C ASP A 235 -2.36 -21.79 2.50
N GLY A 236 -2.76 -20.86 3.36
CA GLY A 236 -1.93 -19.71 3.75
C GLY A 236 -1.95 -18.51 2.79
N VAL A 237 -2.55 -18.65 1.59
CA VAL A 237 -2.73 -17.54 0.66
C VAL A 237 -4.22 -17.25 0.47
N GLN A 238 -4.61 -15.98 0.58
CA GLN A 238 -5.99 -15.55 0.41
C GLN A 238 -6.09 -14.24 -0.40
N PRO A 239 -7.19 -14.01 -1.12
CA PRO A 239 -7.42 -12.69 -1.71
C PRO A 239 -7.71 -11.67 -0.63
N GLY A 240 -7.26 -10.43 -0.83
CA GLY A 240 -7.65 -9.30 -0.02
C GLY A 240 -9.08 -8.83 -0.32
N TYR A 241 -9.63 -8.07 0.61
CA TYR A 241 -10.83 -7.26 0.41
C TYR A 241 -10.76 -6.01 1.28
N ASP A 242 -11.46 -4.97 0.86
CA ASP A 242 -11.47 -3.70 1.58
C ASP A 242 -12.09 -3.86 2.98
N GLY A 243 -11.33 -3.51 4.01
CA GLY A 243 -11.73 -3.68 5.41
C GLY A 243 -11.23 -4.98 6.07
N LEU A 244 -10.43 -5.79 5.37
CA LEU A 244 -9.81 -6.97 5.98
C LEU A 244 -8.86 -6.54 7.11
N LEU A 245 -9.19 -6.92 8.35
CA LEU A 245 -8.36 -6.68 9.53
C LEU A 245 -7.59 -7.95 9.89
N LEU A 246 -6.28 -7.80 10.04
CA LEU A 246 -5.34 -8.87 10.38
C LEU A 246 -4.61 -8.51 11.69
N GLU A 247 -4.52 -9.45 12.60
CA GLU A 247 -3.80 -9.29 13.88
C GLU A 247 -2.59 -10.24 13.91
N LEU A 248 -1.42 -9.71 14.34
CA LEU A 248 -0.12 -10.37 14.44
C LEU A 248 0.41 -10.30 15.86
#